data_a5354326021113621bafd01208a5a400
#
_entry.id   a5354326021113621bafd01208a5a400
#
_cell.length_a   1.000
_cell.length_b   1.000
_cell.length_c   1.000
_cell.angle_alpha   90.00
_cell.angle_beta   90.00
_cell.angle_gamma   90.00
#
_symmetry.space_group_name_H-M   'P 1'
#
loop_
_entity.id
_entity.type
_entity.pdbx_description
1 polymer ?
#
loop_
_entity_poly.entity_id
_entity_poly.type
_entity_poly.pdbx_seq_one_letter_code
_entity_poly.pdbx_strand_id
1 'polypeptide(L)'
;YSFNNVDAFYKHFLSDHEASGRFIYDRRRINYYGYASNDSIAEALSAIEAPEDYTKQIYNDLGFAGRLRSLYTDSSKIAHDVALEVHSYSNLSKSRETNMRVNATVSKTEGSETYSGDLLIDNNAYLGNLGDALGEFRQNGTLIGLSPMVSTGAGPYMIRVGAGMYIDSQGETTFHFFPKVYAHYSLFDNILVPYVGLEGERQRNSFRSLTRENPWLTGAPRLQNSSKLYDAYAGLRGSFSSDLGFDVRVSRRRTEDMPLYVNVPNKPFGDRMDVVYDQVDVLDLSGELNYRNSEQLSISARLDVYTYQTKVQEEAWNLPPYALSFMARYDMRSKLILKAEAQFLGKRPAYRAGGPMESSGPVELSQQVDLDGFLDLYLGIEYRYNKRLSLFLDISNLSASKYERWYKHPVQRSLLLGGATYAF
;
A
#
# COMPACT_ATOMS: atom_id res chain seq x y z
N TYR A 1 17.02 12.11 -4.39
CA TYR A 1 16.41 10.81 -4.69
C TYR A 1 17.23 10.09 -5.75
N SER A 2 17.51 8.80 -5.52
CA SER A 2 17.93 7.90 -6.60
C SER A 2 17.30 6.52 -6.36
N PHE A 3 16.86 5.91 -7.45
CA PHE A 3 16.31 4.56 -7.46
C PHE A 3 17.13 3.71 -8.41
N ASN A 4 17.55 2.54 -7.95
CA ASN A 4 18.13 1.52 -8.80
C ASN A 4 17.30 0.25 -8.58
N ASN A 5 16.65 -0.20 -9.62
CA ASN A 5 15.82 -1.39 -9.56
C ASN A 5 16.24 -2.37 -10.65
N VAL A 6 16.36 -3.63 -10.26
CA VAL A 6 16.50 -4.78 -11.17
C VAL A 6 15.39 -5.74 -10.83
N ASP A 7 14.57 -6.04 -11.82
CA ASP A 7 13.46 -6.97 -11.72
C ASP A 7 13.56 -7.96 -12.88
N ALA A 8 13.80 -9.22 -12.54
CA ALA A 8 13.89 -10.28 -13.51
C ALA A 8 12.88 -11.37 -13.16
N PHE A 9 12.11 -11.80 -14.13
CA PHE A 9 11.15 -12.88 -13.93
C PHE A 9 11.28 -13.92 -15.04
N TYR A 10 10.97 -15.15 -14.67
CA TYR A 10 10.86 -16.27 -15.58
C TYR A 10 9.55 -17.01 -15.33
N LYS A 11 8.89 -17.39 -16.41
CA LYS A 11 7.65 -18.15 -16.38
C LYS A 11 7.76 -19.34 -17.30
N HIS A 12 7.36 -20.51 -16.81
CA HIS A 12 7.34 -21.76 -17.55
C HIS A 12 5.98 -22.41 -17.46
N PHE A 13 5.45 -22.79 -18.61
CA PHE A 13 4.17 -23.49 -18.71
C PHE A 13 4.45 -24.99 -18.89
N LEU A 14 3.94 -25.76 -17.95
CA LEU A 14 3.82 -27.21 -18.01
C LEU A 14 2.44 -27.57 -18.57
N SER A 15 2.15 -28.86 -18.80
CA SER A 15 0.83 -29.29 -19.33
C SER A 15 -0.34 -28.72 -18.52
N ASP A 16 -0.28 -28.86 -17.20
CA ASP A 16 -1.35 -28.52 -16.27
C ASP A 16 -0.96 -27.51 -15.20
N HIS A 17 0.25 -26.94 -15.28
CA HIS A 17 0.78 -26.02 -14.28
C HIS A 17 1.55 -24.87 -14.91
N GLU A 18 1.58 -23.74 -14.22
CA GLU A 18 2.47 -22.63 -14.47
C GLU A 18 3.43 -22.51 -13.28
N ALA A 19 4.73 -22.56 -13.56
CA ALA A 19 5.77 -22.26 -12.61
C ALA A 19 6.42 -20.92 -12.95
N SER A 20 6.60 -20.06 -11.96
CA SER A 20 7.29 -18.79 -12.17
C SER A 20 8.27 -18.49 -11.05
N GLY A 21 9.32 -17.76 -11.40
CA GLY A 21 10.31 -17.24 -10.48
C GLY A 21 10.57 -15.78 -10.74
N ARG A 22 10.84 -15.01 -9.70
CA ARG A 22 11.14 -13.58 -9.78
C ARG A 22 12.29 -13.23 -8.86
N PHE A 23 13.18 -12.43 -9.34
CA PHE A 23 14.26 -11.81 -8.59
C PHE A 23 14.05 -10.31 -8.58
N ILE A 24 14.21 -9.69 -7.41
CA ILE A 24 14.03 -8.25 -7.20
C ILE A 24 15.24 -7.72 -6.46
N TYR A 25 15.87 -6.69 -6.98
CA TYR A 25 16.80 -5.85 -6.26
C TYR A 25 16.36 -4.40 -6.37
N ASP A 26 16.08 -3.76 -5.24
CA ASP A 26 15.63 -2.37 -5.18
C ASP A 26 16.53 -1.61 -4.19
N ARG A 27 17.21 -0.59 -4.67
CA ARG A 27 18.02 0.31 -3.86
C ARG A 27 17.49 1.72 -3.98
N ARG A 28 16.97 2.24 -2.85
CA ARG A 28 16.42 3.60 -2.76
C ARG A 28 17.27 4.47 -1.87
N ARG A 29 17.76 5.57 -2.40
CA ARG A 29 18.39 6.64 -1.65
C ARG A 29 17.42 7.82 -1.53
N ILE A 30 17.18 8.24 -0.32
CA ILE A 30 16.41 9.43 0.02
C ILE A 30 17.27 10.38 0.84
N ASN A 31 16.94 11.67 0.82
CA ASN A 31 17.54 12.66 1.68
C ASN A 31 16.50 13.15 2.69
N TYR A 32 16.90 13.30 3.92
CA TYR A 32 16.12 14.01 4.93
C TYR A 32 16.30 15.51 4.71
N TYR A 33 15.21 16.25 4.60
CA TYR A 33 15.24 17.69 4.31
C TYR A 33 14.14 18.48 5.06
N GLY A 34 13.35 17.83 5.91
CA GLY A 34 12.26 18.42 6.68
C GLY A 34 12.68 19.27 7.89
N TYR A 35 13.94 19.61 8.04
CA TYR A 35 14.43 20.42 9.15
C TYR A 35 14.15 21.90 8.93
N ALA A 36 14.02 22.66 10.04
CA ALA A 36 13.86 24.12 9.97
C ALA A 36 15.16 24.76 9.46
N SER A 37 15.05 25.62 8.47
CA SER A 37 16.19 26.39 7.94
C SER A 37 16.45 27.62 8.84
N ASN A 38 16.97 27.39 10.04
CA ASN A 38 17.52 28.46 10.84
C ASN A 38 19.04 28.33 10.91
N ASP A 39 19.72 29.45 11.13
CA ASP A 39 21.19 29.52 11.14
C ASP A 39 21.82 28.57 12.17
N SER A 40 21.16 28.36 13.31
CA SER A 40 21.62 27.44 14.36
C SER A 40 21.61 25.97 13.93
N ILE A 41 20.67 25.56 13.06
CA ILE A 41 20.65 24.17 12.51
C ILE A 41 21.71 24.01 11.42
N ALA A 42 21.90 25.01 10.57
CA ALA A 42 22.96 25.02 9.57
C ALA A 42 24.34 24.95 10.25
N GLU A 43 24.55 25.69 11.34
CA GLU A 43 25.77 25.68 12.13
C GLU A 43 25.98 24.35 12.86
N ALA A 44 24.91 23.76 13.44
CA ALA A 44 24.97 22.44 14.05
C ALA A 44 25.25 21.31 13.02
N LEU A 45 24.71 21.39 11.83
CA LEU A 45 25.02 20.47 10.72
C LEU A 45 26.47 20.60 10.25
N SER A 46 27.01 21.83 10.20
CA SER A 46 28.40 22.06 9.82
C SER A 46 29.42 21.57 10.85
N ALA A 47 29.03 21.44 12.10
CA ALA A 47 29.84 20.93 13.19
C ALA A 47 29.92 19.39 13.27
N ILE A 48 29.13 18.68 12.46
CA ILE A 48 29.10 17.21 12.41
C ILE A 48 30.16 16.70 11.43
N GLU A 49 31.01 15.77 11.85
CA GLU A 49 32.13 15.22 11.07
C GLU A 49 31.71 14.50 9.78
N ALA A 50 30.45 14.07 9.65
CA ALA A 50 29.92 13.45 8.44
C ALA A 50 28.46 13.88 8.23
N PRO A 51 28.18 15.16 7.86
CA PRO A 51 26.83 15.67 7.74
C PRO A 51 26.01 14.92 6.68
N GLU A 52 26.64 14.36 5.66
CA GLU A 52 25.97 13.57 4.62
C GLU A 52 25.32 12.29 5.17
N ASP A 53 25.87 11.65 6.19
CA ASP A 53 25.32 10.41 6.76
C ASP A 53 24.10 10.67 7.64
N TYR A 54 23.95 11.90 8.16
CA TYR A 54 22.76 12.34 8.90
C TYR A 54 21.61 12.75 7.98
N THR A 55 21.91 13.26 6.80
CA THR A 55 20.93 13.82 5.85
C THR A 55 20.44 12.84 4.81
N LYS A 56 20.97 11.61 4.77
CA LYS A 56 20.58 10.58 3.82
C LYS A 56 20.14 9.29 4.47
N GLN A 57 19.27 8.56 3.79
CA GLN A 57 18.93 7.17 4.08
C GLN A 57 19.01 6.35 2.81
N ILE A 58 19.48 5.13 2.93
CA ILE A 58 19.56 4.17 1.84
C ILE A 58 18.85 2.91 2.29
N TYR A 59 17.88 2.49 1.52
CA TYR A 59 17.20 1.21 1.69
C TYR A 59 17.60 0.25 0.59
N ASN A 60 17.97 -0.96 0.98
CA ASN A 60 18.27 -2.05 0.05
C ASN A 60 17.26 -3.17 0.29
N ASP A 61 16.62 -3.64 -0.77
CA ASP A 61 15.66 -4.73 -0.79
C ASP A 61 16.11 -5.79 -1.79
N LEU A 62 16.44 -6.96 -1.30
CA LEU A 62 16.75 -8.13 -2.12
C LEU A 62 15.63 -9.15 -1.93
N GLY A 63 14.93 -9.48 -3.01
CA GLY A 63 13.78 -10.35 -2.99
C GLY A 63 13.86 -11.51 -3.98
N PHE A 64 13.34 -12.66 -3.57
CA PHE A 64 13.08 -13.81 -4.43
C PHE A 64 11.66 -14.26 -4.24
N ALA A 65 10.96 -14.55 -5.33
CA ALA A 65 9.63 -15.14 -5.29
C ALA A 65 9.55 -16.34 -6.22
N GLY A 66 8.86 -17.38 -5.78
CA GLY A 66 8.52 -18.55 -6.57
C GLY A 66 7.03 -18.81 -6.49
N ARG A 67 6.38 -19.20 -7.58
CA ARG A 67 4.96 -19.54 -7.60
C ARG A 67 4.71 -20.76 -8.48
N LEU A 68 3.87 -21.64 -7.99
CA LEU A 68 3.34 -22.80 -8.73
C LEU A 68 1.81 -22.70 -8.71
N ARG A 69 1.20 -22.66 -9.88
CA ARG A 69 -0.24 -22.59 -10.04
C ARG A 69 -0.75 -23.68 -10.96
N SER A 70 -1.83 -24.34 -10.59
CA SER A 70 -2.55 -25.28 -11.47
C SER A 70 -3.31 -24.52 -12.57
N LEU A 71 -3.37 -25.11 -13.75
CA LEU A 71 -4.08 -24.59 -14.93
C LEU A 71 -5.21 -25.54 -15.34
N TYR A 72 -5.80 -26.24 -14.37
CA TYR A 72 -6.89 -27.17 -14.67
C TYR A 72 -8.10 -26.47 -15.25
N THR A 73 -8.60 -26.98 -16.37
CA THR A 73 -9.89 -26.60 -16.95
C THR A 73 -11.05 -27.39 -16.34
N ASP A 74 -10.74 -28.55 -15.75
CA ASP A 74 -11.69 -29.41 -15.07
C ASP A 74 -11.87 -28.92 -13.62
N SER A 75 -13.04 -28.36 -13.32
CA SER A 75 -13.39 -27.83 -12.01
C SER A 75 -13.52 -28.89 -10.91
N SER A 76 -13.61 -30.18 -11.27
CA SER A 76 -13.62 -31.27 -10.29
C SER A 76 -12.24 -31.58 -9.70
N LYS A 77 -11.17 -31.15 -10.36
CA LYS A 77 -9.80 -31.22 -9.85
C LYS A 77 -9.56 -30.19 -8.75
N ILE A 78 -8.66 -30.51 -7.83
CA ILE A 78 -8.24 -29.55 -6.79
C ILE A 78 -7.29 -28.53 -7.42
N ALA A 79 -7.81 -27.33 -7.68
CA ALA A 79 -6.98 -26.23 -8.10
C ALA A 79 -6.13 -25.73 -6.93
N HIS A 80 -4.88 -25.39 -7.22
CA HIS A 80 -3.94 -24.89 -6.22
C HIS A 80 -3.07 -23.78 -6.78
N ASP A 81 -2.69 -22.87 -5.89
CA ASP A 81 -1.79 -21.76 -6.17
C ASP A 81 -0.91 -21.57 -4.92
N VAL A 82 0.37 -21.83 -5.06
CA VAL A 82 1.34 -21.72 -3.96
C VAL A 82 2.43 -20.75 -4.34
N ALA A 83 2.64 -19.74 -3.51
CA ALA A 83 3.68 -18.74 -3.67
C ALA A 83 4.58 -18.70 -2.43
N LEU A 84 5.87 -18.61 -2.66
CA LEU A 84 6.90 -18.36 -1.65
C LEU A 84 7.60 -17.05 -1.99
N GLU A 85 7.74 -16.17 -1.02
CA GLU A 85 8.49 -14.92 -1.14
C GLU A 85 9.50 -14.83 0.01
N VAL A 86 10.71 -14.41 -0.31
CA VAL A 86 11.77 -14.13 0.68
C VAL A 86 12.36 -12.78 0.37
N HIS A 87 12.43 -11.91 1.38
CA HIS A 87 13.03 -10.58 1.29
C HIS A 87 14.08 -10.39 2.37
N SER A 88 15.23 -9.83 1.97
CA SER A 88 16.23 -9.27 2.87
C SER A 88 16.24 -7.75 2.67
N TYR A 89 15.87 -7.02 3.71
CA TYR A 89 15.71 -5.58 3.69
C TYR A 89 16.62 -4.92 4.72
N SER A 90 17.31 -3.86 4.34
CA SER A 90 18.23 -3.15 5.24
C SER A 90 18.29 -1.67 4.94
N ASN A 91 18.73 -0.89 5.94
CA ASN A 91 18.95 0.54 5.79
C ASN A 91 20.36 0.96 6.17
N LEU A 92 20.71 2.24 5.93
CA LEU A 92 22.02 2.81 6.26
C LEU A 92 22.28 2.82 7.77
N SER A 93 21.24 2.94 8.60
CA SER A 93 21.33 2.88 10.07
C SER A 93 21.58 1.45 10.62
N LYS A 94 21.91 0.49 9.76
CA LYS A 94 22.18 -0.93 10.09
C LYS A 94 20.96 -1.71 10.62
N SER A 95 19.76 -1.15 10.59
CA SER A 95 18.55 -1.94 10.81
C SER A 95 18.32 -2.88 9.63
N ARG A 96 17.88 -4.10 9.93
CA ARG A 96 17.68 -5.14 8.92
C ARG A 96 16.47 -6.00 9.22
N GLU A 97 15.85 -6.47 8.18
CA GLU A 97 14.70 -7.37 8.24
C GLU A 97 14.86 -8.51 7.25
N THR A 98 14.55 -9.71 7.68
CA THR A 98 14.38 -10.86 6.80
C THR A 98 12.95 -11.34 6.95
N ASN A 99 12.21 -11.35 5.84
CA ASN A 99 10.84 -11.80 5.80
C ASN A 99 10.72 -12.98 4.85
N MET A 100 10.06 -14.03 5.29
CA MET A 100 9.69 -15.20 4.48
C MET A 100 8.18 -15.39 4.55
N ARG A 101 7.52 -15.38 3.40
CA ARG A 101 6.07 -15.54 3.29
C ARG A 101 5.71 -16.67 2.35
N VAL A 102 4.85 -17.56 2.81
CA VAL A 102 4.19 -18.59 2.02
C VAL A 102 2.72 -18.28 1.96
N ASN A 103 2.17 -18.20 0.75
CA ASN A 103 0.74 -18.14 0.51
C ASN A 103 0.34 -19.38 -0.28
N ALA A 104 -0.68 -20.08 0.16
CA ALA A 104 -1.23 -21.22 -0.57
C ALA A 104 -2.75 -21.12 -0.60
N THR A 105 -3.32 -21.20 -1.78
CA THR A 105 -4.76 -21.29 -2.00
C THR A 105 -5.08 -22.64 -2.62
N VAL A 106 -6.07 -23.32 -2.09
CA VAL A 106 -6.63 -24.55 -2.66
C VAL A 106 -8.13 -24.37 -2.87
N SER A 107 -8.66 -24.90 -3.97
CA SER A 107 -10.09 -24.85 -4.23
C SER A 107 -10.56 -26.06 -5.03
N LYS A 108 -11.82 -26.46 -4.78
CA LYS A 108 -12.53 -27.51 -5.51
C LYS A 108 -13.96 -27.10 -5.71
N THR A 109 -14.47 -27.24 -6.90
CA THR A 109 -15.90 -27.05 -7.19
C THR A 109 -16.59 -28.40 -7.31
N GLU A 110 -17.72 -28.54 -6.61
CA GLU A 110 -18.55 -29.75 -6.61
C GLU A 110 -20.03 -29.33 -6.73
N GLY A 111 -20.60 -29.60 -7.89
CA GLY A 111 -21.94 -29.08 -8.23
C GLY A 111 -21.95 -27.56 -8.33
N SER A 112 -22.78 -26.90 -7.51
CA SER A 112 -22.89 -25.44 -7.42
C SER A 112 -21.98 -24.82 -6.36
N GLU A 113 -21.35 -25.64 -5.52
CA GLU A 113 -20.52 -25.19 -4.41
C GLU A 113 -19.03 -25.21 -4.78
N THR A 114 -18.32 -24.15 -4.35
CA THR A 114 -16.86 -24.10 -4.40
C THR A 114 -16.34 -24.02 -2.98
N TYR A 115 -15.57 -25.02 -2.58
CA TYR A 115 -14.82 -25.09 -1.34
C TYR A 115 -13.44 -24.54 -1.59
N SER A 116 -12.99 -23.60 -0.76
CA SER A 116 -11.66 -23.03 -0.87
C SER A 116 -11.01 -22.83 0.50
N GLY A 117 -9.70 -22.80 0.53
CA GLY A 117 -8.93 -22.53 1.73
C GLY A 117 -7.66 -21.78 1.38
N ASP A 118 -7.40 -20.70 2.11
CA ASP A 118 -6.16 -19.94 2.02
C ASP A 118 -5.30 -20.21 3.26
N LEU A 119 -4.03 -20.50 3.05
CA LEU A 119 -3.00 -20.62 4.08
C LEU A 119 -1.99 -19.49 3.89
N LEU A 120 -1.72 -18.77 4.97
CA LEU A 120 -0.65 -17.78 5.09
C LEU A 120 0.34 -18.26 6.16
N ILE A 121 1.63 -18.27 5.84
CA ILE A 121 2.72 -18.37 6.82
C ILE A 121 3.67 -17.22 6.54
N ASP A 122 3.81 -16.30 7.48
CA ASP A 122 4.64 -15.10 7.35
C ASP A 122 5.58 -15.02 8.55
N ASN A 123 6.84 -15.34 8.34
CA ASN A 123 7.89 -15.25 9.35
C ASN A 123 8.71 -13.99 9.12
N ASN A 124 8.85 -13.17 10.15
CA ASN A 124 9.58 -11.91 10.11
C ASN A 124 10.62 -11.85 11.22
N ALA A 125 11.86 -11.63 10.87
CA ALA A 125 12.98 -11.39 11.79
C ALA A 125 13.51 -9.98 11.57
N TYR A 126 13.29 -9.09 12.53
CA TYR A 126 13.68 -7.69 12.48
C TYR A 126 14.69 -7.34 13.56
N LEU A 127 15.77 -6.68 13.16
CA LEU A 127 16.78 -6.07 14.01
C LEU A 127 16.71 -4.55 13.83
N GLY A 128 16.24 -3.83 14.83
CA GLY A 128 16.23 -2.38 14.88
C GLY A 128 17.51 -1.86 15.55
N ASN A 129 18.22 -0.96 14.89
CA ASN A 129 19.41 -0.31 15.43
C ASN A 129 19.12 1.15 15.76
N LEU A 130 19.18 1.49 17.06
CA LEU A 130 18.93 2.84 17.60
C LEU A 130 20.20 3.71 17.66
N GLY A 131 21.33 3.21 17.15
CA GLY A 131 22.63 3.85 17.20
C GLY A 131 23.48 3.38 18.41
N ASP A 132 24.73 3.78 18.40
CA ASP A 132 25.74 3.26 19.35
C ASP A 132 25.41 3.53 20.84
N ALA A 133 24.67 4.60 21.11
CA ALA A 133 24.29 4.98 22.48
C ALA A 133 23.09 4.17 23.03
N LEU A 134 22.17 3.73 22.18
CA LEU A 134 20.92 3.07 22.57
C LEU A 134 20.89 1.58 22.19
N GLY A 135 21.86 1.13 21.39
CA GLY A 135 22.04 -0.25 21.00
C GLY A 135 21.03 -0.78 20.00
N GLU A 136 20.88 -2.09 19.99
CA GLU A 136 20.01 -2.83 19.07
C GLU A 136 18.89 -3.51 19.83
N PHE A 137 17.76 -3.71 19.16
CA PHE A 137 16.67 -4.55 19.66
C PHE A 137 16.19 -5.49 18.57
N ARG A 138 15.59 -6.59 18.97
CA ARG A 138 15.04 -7.60 18.06
C ARG A 138 13.53 -7.73 18.23
N GLN A 139 12.82 -7.84 17.11
CA GLN A 139 11.41 -8.18 17.07
C GLN A 139 11.23 -9.28 16.02
N ASN A 140 11.01 -10.49 16.48
CA ASN A 140 10.73 -11.62 15.63
C ASN A 140 9.25 -12.01 15.81
N GLY A 141 8.63 -12.52 14.78
CA GLY A 141 7.25 -12.99 14.89
C GLY A 141 6.83 -13.78 13.66
N THR A 142 6.00 -14.78 13.90
CA THR A 142 5.38 -15.59 12.86
C THR A 142 3.88 -15.34 12.90
N LEU A 143 3.31 -15.03 11.74
CA LEU A 143 1.88 -14.94 11.53
C LEU A 143 1.44 -16.13 10.67
N ILE A 144 0.58 -16.99 11.24
CA ILE A 144 -0.03 -18.12 10.53
C ILE A 144 -1.52 -17.81 10.37
N GLY A 145 -2.02 -17.84 9.16
CA GLY A 145 -3.42 -17.60 8.82
C GLY A 145 -4.02 -18.79 8.07
N LEU A 146 -5.22 -19.18 8.42
CA LEU A 146 -6.03 -20.16 7.70
C LEU A 146 -7.41 -19.56 7.43
N SER A 147 -7.84 -19.57 6.17
CA SER A 147 -9.14 -18.99 5.78
C SER A 147 -9.95 -19.98 4.93
N PRO A 148 -10.67 -20.92 5.56
CA PRO A 148 -11.62 -21.77 4.85
C PRO A 148 -12.84 -20.97 4.42
N MET A 149 -13.33 -21.23 3.20
CA MET A 149 -14.50 -20.58 2.62
C MET A 149 -15.31 -21.56 1.78
N VAL A 150 -16.60 -21.37 1.79
CA VAL A 150 -17.55 -22.02 0.87
C VAL A 150 -18.31 -20.95 0.12
N SER A 151 -18.35 -21.08 -1.18
CA SER A 151 -19.18 -20.21 -2.03
C SER A 151 -20.18 -21.05 -2.82
N THR A 152 -21.41 -20.59 -2.87
CA THR A 152 -22.45 -21.16 -3.72
C THR A 152 -23.04 -20.07 -4.60
N GLY A 153 -23.35 -20.43 -5.84
CA GLY A 153 -23.96 -19.52 -6.80
C GLY A 153 -24.83 -20.31 -7.74
N ALA A 154 -26.15 -20.02 -7.72
CA ALA A 154 -27.10 -20.58 -8.66
C ALA A 154 -27.98 -19.47 -9.21
N GLY A 155 -27.96 -19.29 -10.54
CA GLY A 155 -28.72 -18.21 -11.19
C GLY A 155 -28.22 -16.82 -10.80
N PRO A 156 -29.11 -15.93 -10.29
CA PRO A 156 -28.74 -14.52 -10.10
C PRO A 156 -28.01 -14.23 -8.80
N TYR A 157 -27.86 -15.18 -7.88
CA TYR A 157 -27.23 -14.92 -6.59
C TYR A 157 -25.91 -15.67 -6.39
N MET A 158 -25.04 -15.08 -5.60
CA MET A 158 -23.84 -15.72 -5.08
C MET A 158 -23.70 -15.39 -3.60
N ILE A 159 -23.39 -16.41 -2.81
CA ILE A 159 -23.11 -16.28 -1.37
C ILE A 159 -21.78 -16.96 -1.09
N ARG A 160 -20.91 -16.29 -0.33
CA ARG A 160 -19.65 -16.82 0.16
C ARG A 160 -19.62 -16.66 1.67
N VAL A 161 -19.31 -17.73 2.37
CA VAL A 161 -19.19 -17.76 3.84
C VAL A 161 -17.89 -18.45 4.20
N GLY A 162 -17.19 -17.90 5.17
CA GLY A 162 -15.93 -18.42 5.65
C GLY A 162 -15.48 -17.75 6.93
N ALA A 163 -14.26 -18.03 7.31
CA ALA A 163 -13.62 -17.44 8.48
C ALA A 163 -12.12 -17.27 8.23
N GLY A 164 -11.53 -16.22 8.78
CA GLY A 164 -10.09 -16.05 8.92
C GLY A 164 -9.67 -16.39 10.34
N MET A 165 -8.77 -17.33 10.50
CA MET A 165 -8.19 -17.75 11.78
C MET A 165 -6.70 -17.47 11.74
N TYR A 166 -6.18 -16.72 12.72
CA TYR A 166 -4.78 -16.32 12.73
C TYR A 166 -4.15 -16.60 14.09
N ILE A 167 -2.91 -17.08 14.04
CA ILE A 167 -2.01 -17.16 15.19
C ILE A 167 -0.88 -16.17 14.94
N ASP A 168 -0.71 -15.21 15.84
CA ASP A 168 0.34 -14.20 15.78
C ASP A 168 1.27 -14.35 16.98
N SER A 169 2.55 -14.56 16.71
CA SER A 169 3.59 -14.73 17.74
C SER A 169 4.55 -13.53 17.84
N GLN A 170 4.13 -12.36 17.37
CA GLN A 170 4.90 -11.13 17.58
C GLN A 170 4.71 -10.63 19.02
N GLY A 171 5.69 -10.87 19.89
CA GLY A 171 5.55 -10.68 21.33
C GLY A 171 4.84 -11.87 22.00
N GLU A 172 3.68 -11.65 22.59
CA GLU A 172 2.84 -12.73 23.10
C GLU A 172 2.10 -13.43 21.97
N THR A 173 1.93 -14.75 22.09
CA THR A 173 1.17 -15.51 21.10
C THR A 173 -0.32 -15.27 21.29
N THR A 174 -0.97 -14.76 20.28
CA THR A 174 -2.41 -14.43 20.27
C THR A 174 -3.13 -15.17 19.15
N PHE A 175 -4.39 -15.51 19.41
CA PHE A 175 -5.30 -16.10 18.43
C PHE A 175 -6.36 -15.06 18.03
N HIS A 176 -6.60 -14.94 16.72
CA HIS A 176 -7.60 -14.04 16.17
C HIS A 176 -8.55 -14.80 15.26
N PHE A 177 -9.82 -14.44 15.34
CA PHE A 177 -10.88 -15.00 14.51
C PHE A 177 -11.69 -13.88 13.86
N PHE A 178 -11.90 -14.00 12.55
CA PHE A 178 -12.64 -13.01 11.75
C PHE A 178 -13.67 -13.71 10.88
N PRO A 179 -14.96 -13.38 10.97
CA PRO A 179 -15.95 -13.86 10.02
C PRO A 179 -15.69 -13.26 8.63
N LYS A 180 -15.96 -14.05 7.59
CA LYS A 180 -15.90 -13.63 6.19
C LYS A 180 -17.21 -14.01 5.51
N VAL A 181 -17.99 -13.01 5.11
CA VAL A 181 -19.27 -13.19 4.44
C VAL A 181 -19.34 -12.22 3.26
N TYR A 182 -19.79 -12.71 2.13
CA TYR A 182 -20.09 -11.90 0.97
C TYR A 182 -21.34 -12.45 0.27
N ALA A 183 -22.22 -11.57 -0.14
CA ALA A 183 -23.37 -11.94 -0.95
C ALA A 183 -23.66 -10.87 -2.00
N HIS A 184 -24.09 -11.30 -3.18
CA HIS A 184 -24.65 -10.41 -4.18
C HIS A 184 -25.84 -11.05 -4.88
N TYR A 185 -26.66 -10.19 -5.46
CA TYR A 185 -27.79 -10.58 -6.28
C TYR A 185 -27.77 -9.83 -7.61
N SER A 186 -27.80 -10.57 -8.71
CA SER A 186 -27.80 -10.01 -10.05
C SER A 186 -29.23 -9.72 -10.50
N LEU A 187 -29.53 -8.45 -10.72
CA LEU A 187 -30.80 -7.98 -11.26
C LEU A 187 -30.64 -7.61 -12.74
N PHE A 188 -31.67 -7.87 -13.51
CA PHE A 188 -31.74 -7.46 -14.92
C PHE A 188 -30.51 -7.89 -15.74
N ASP A 189 -30.13 -9.17 -15.65
CA ASP A 189 -28.99 -9.73 -16.37
C ASP A 189 -27.65 -8.99 -16.10
N ASN A 190 -27.37 -8.73 -14.81
CA ASN A 190 -26.18 -7.99 -14.31
C ASN A 190 -26.17 -6.47 -14.59
N ILE A 191 -27.29 -5.88 -15.05
CA ILE A 191 -27.37 -4.41 -15.18
C ILE A 191 -27.27 -3.74 -13.81
N LEU A 192 -27.80 -4.39 -12.75
CA LEU A 192 -27.75 -3.91 -11.38
C LEU A 192 -27.45 -5.04 -10.42
N VAL A 193 -26.41 -4.89 -9.60
CA VAL A 193 -25.94 -5.93 -8.69
C VAL A 193 -25.72 -5.34 -7.30
N PRO A 194 -26.74 -5.33 -6.42
CA PRO A 194 -26.54 -5.07 -5.00
C PRO A 194 -25.64 -6.14 -4.38
N TYR A 195 -24.78 -5.71 -3.46
CA TYR A 195 -23.90 -6.59 -2.73
C TYR A 195 -23.70 -6.13 -1.29
N VAL A 196 -23.39 -7.08 -0.43
CA VAL A 196 -23.04 -6.86 0.96
C VAL A 196 -21.86 -7.75 1.34
N GLY A 197 -21.08 -7.32 2.32
CA GLY A 197 -20.00 -8.13 2.84
C GLY A 197 -19.59 -7.75 4.24
N LEU A 198 -18.92 -8.69 4.89
CA LEU A 198 -18.27 -8.54 6.18
C LEU A 198 -16.98 -9.34 6.13
N GLU A 199 -15.86 -8.69 6.40
CA GLU A 199 -14.56 -9.35 6.41
C GLU A 199 -13.64 -8.75 7.45
N GLY A 200 -12.67 -9.52 7.89
CA GLY A 200 -11.59 -9.06 8.75
C GLY A 200 -10.31 -9.86 8.48
N GLU A 201 -9.20 -9.35 8.96
CA GLU A 201 -7.90 -9.99 8.78
C GLU A 201 -6.88 -9.49 9.79
N ARG A 202 -5.85 -10.32 10.04
CA ARG A 202 -4.63 -9.90 10.72
C ARG A 202 -3.57 -9.52 9.69
N GLN A 203 -3.04 -8.32 9.77
CA GLN A 203 -2.09 -7.76 8.81
C GLN A 203 -0.72 -7.56 9.45
N ARG A 204 0.33 -7.99 8.75
CA ARG A 204 1.71 -7.72 9.14
C ARG A 204 2.11 -6.30 8.75
N ASN A 205 2.59 -5.53 9.75
CA ASN A 205 3.34 -4.31 9.54
C ASN A 205 4.83 -4.63 9.71
N SER A 206 5.57 -4.61 8.64
CA SER A 206 6.99 -4.91 8.61
C SER A 206 7.82 -3.62 8.45
N PHE A 207 9.11 -3.66 8.77
CA PHE A 207 10.01 -2.54 8.54
C PHE A 207 9.99 -2.12 7.06
N ARG A 208 10.00 -3.10 6.18
CA ARG A 208 9.92 -2.89 4.73
C ARG A 208 8.60 -2.22 4.30
N SER A 209 7.46 -2.67 4.82
CA SER A 209 6.15 -2.08 4.44
C SER A 209 6.02 -0.65 4.94
N LEU A 210 6.35 -0.38 6.19
CA LEU A 210 6.25 0.96 6.79
C LEU A 210 7.18 1.97 6.10
N THR A 211 8.43 1.59 5.82
CA THR A 211 9.38 2.48 5.14
C THR A 211 9.12 2.62 3.64
N ARG A 212 8.36 1.71 3.03
CA ARG A 212 7.86 1.89 1.66
C ARG A 212 6.73 2.90 1.61
N GLU A 213 5.88 2.93 2.61
CA GLU A 213 4.81 3.91 2.74
C GLU A 213 5.37 5.29 3.13
N ASN A 214 6.19 5.34 4.18
CA ASN A 214 6.86 6.56 4.60
C ASN A 214 8.39 6.38 4.70
N PRO A 215 9.14 6.76 3.67
CA PRO A 215 10.59 6.55 3.65
C PRO A 215 11.37 7.46 4.61
N TRP A 216 10.74 8.48 5.20
CA TRP A 216 11.36 9.38 6.19
C TRP A 216 11.20 8.94 7.63
N LEU A 217 10.84 7.67 7.84
CA LEU A 217 10.79 7.10 9.18
C LEU A 217 12.17 7.10 9.86
N THR A 218 12.15 7.11 11.19
CA THR A 218 13.34 6.81 12.01
C THR A 218 13.96 5.50 11.55
N GLY A 219 15.29 5.38 11.75
CA GLY A 219 16.03 4.22 11.27
C GLY A 219 15.61 2.88 11.88
N ALA A 220 14.87 2.88 12.99
CA ALA A 220 14.47 1.70 13.74
C ALA A 220 13.10 1.85 14.40
N PRO A 221 11.99 1.90 13.64
CA PRO A 221 10.65 1.98 14.20
C PRO A 221 10.29 0.67 14.94
N ARG A 222 9.47 0.77 15.98
CA ARG A 222 8.83 -0.41 16.58
C ARG A 222 7.75 -0.94 15.64
N LEU A 223 7.67 -2.28 15.51
CA LEU A 223 6.71 -2.94 14.64
C LEU A 223 5.57 -3.54 15.46
N GLN A 224 4.34 -3.34 15.01
CA GLN A 224 3.14 -3.94 15.60
C GLN A 224 2.18 -4.31 14.47
N ASN A 225 1.68 -5.56 14.49
CA ASN A 225 0.73 -6.03 13.49
C ASN A 225 -0.64 -5.42 13.73
N SER A 226 -1.37 -5.11 12.66
CA SER A 226 -2.72 -4.55 12.74
C SER A 226 -3.78 -5.64 12.64
N SER A 227 -4.90 -5.46 13.36
CA SER A 227 -6.12 -6.28 13.21
C SER A 227 -7.22 -5.44 12.60
N LYS A 228 -7.60 -5.71 11.36
CA LYS A 228 -8.87 -5.25 10.82
C LYS A 228 -9.97 -6.14 11.41
N LEU A 229 -10.56 -5.71 12.52
CA LEU A 229 -11.56 -6.49 13.25
C LEU A 229 -12.78 -6.79 12.39
N TYR A 230 -13.20 -5.80 11.63
CA TYR A 230 -14.23 -5.94 10.62
C TYR A 230 -14.13 -4.83 9.57
N ASP A 231 -14.58 -5.15 8.37
CA ASP A 231 -14.97 -4.24 7.30
C ASP A 231 -16.37 -4.70 6.84
N ALA A 232 -17.40 -4.03 7.35
CA ALA A 232 -18.79 -4.27 6.97
C ALA A 232 -19.17 -3.30 5.88
N TYR A 233 -19.63 -3.79 4.75
CA TYR A 233 -19.94 -2.96 3.59
C TYR A 233 -21.21 -3.40 2.87
N ALA A 234 -21.84 -2.42 2.23
CA ALA A 234 -22.91 -2.62 1.27
C ALA A 234 -22.67 -1.73 0.05
N GLY A 235 -23.03 -2.20 -1.11
CA GLY A 235 -22.84 -1.45 -2.33
C GLY A 235 -23.80 -1.87 -3.43
N LEU A 236 -23.72 -1.07 -4.48
CA LEU A 236 -24.50 -1.26 -5.69
C LEU A 236 -23.59 -1.03 -6.88
N ARG A 237 -23.36 -2.05 -7.68
CA ARG A 237 -22.61 -1.94 -8.92
C ARG A 237 -23.50 -2.28 -10.11
N GLY A 238 -23.15 -1.74 -11.25
CA GLY A 238 -23.93 -1.99 -12.44
C GLY A 238 -23.43 -1.26 -13.68
N SER A 239 -24.27 -1.22 -14.70
CA SER A 239 -23.98 -0.53 -15.95
C SER A 239 -25.15 0.33 -16.36
N PHE A 240 -24.88 1.57 -16.75
CA PHE A 240 -25.86 2.47 -17.39
C PHE A 240 -25.99 2.17 -18.88
N SER A 241 -24.92 1.64 -19.49
CA SER A 241 -24.86 1.23 -20.89
C SER A 241 -23.79 0.14 -21.05
N SER A 242 -23.63 -0.37 -22.29
CA SER A 242 -22.54 -1.29 -22.65
C SER A 242 -21.14 -0.75 -22.30
N ASP A 243 -20.99 0.56 -22.27
CA ASP A 243 -19.69 1.24 -22.18
C ASP A 243 -19.48 1.93 -20.84
N LEU A 244 -20.55 2.14 -20.03
CA LEU A 244 -20.48 2.89 -18.79
C LEU A 244 -20.95 2.06 -17.60
N GLY A 245 -20.01 1.70 -16.73
CA GLY A 245 -20.26 1.01 -15.46
C GLY A 245 -20.09 1.94 -14.26
N PHE A 246 -20.69 1.56 -13.15
CA PHE A 246 -20.57 2.25 -11.88
C PHE A 246 -20.45 1.27 -10.70
N ASP A 247 -19.87 1.74 -9.60
CA ASP A 247 -19.88 1.08 -8.28
C ASP A 247 -20.02 2.16 -7.20
N VAL A 248 -21.01 2.00 -6.32
CA VAL A 248 -21.18 2.86 -5.15
C VAL A 248 -21.18 1.97 -3.92
N ARG A 249 -20.34 2.30 -2.93
CA ARG A 249 -20.16 1.50 -1.73
C ARG A 249 -20.14 2.40 -0.49
N VAL A 250 -20.77 1.93 0.56
CA VAL A 250 -20.58 2.40 1.93
C VAL A 250 -19.96 1.32 2.75
N SER A 251 -18.93 1.65 3.53
CA SER A 251 -18.29 0.70 4.44
C SER A 251 -18.01 1.30 5.81
N ARG A 252 -18.02 0.45 6.83
CA ARG A 252 -17.55 0.76 8.16
C ARG A 252 -16.54 -0.28 8.59
N ARG A 253 -15.32 0.16 8.88
CA ARG A 253 -14.24 -0.72 9.32
C ARG A 253 -13.64 -0.24 10.63
N ARG A 254 -13.17 -1.21 11.43
CA ARG A 254 -12.38 -0.97 12.63
C ARG A 254 -11.06 -1.69 12.51
N THR A 255 -9.98 -0.94 12.66
CA THR A 255 -8.62 -1.47 12.65
C THR A 255 -7.95 -1.17 13.98
N GLU A 256 -7.58 -2.20 14.72
CA GLU A 256 -6.71 -2.09 15.90
C GLU A 256 -5.25 -2.07 15.47
N ASP A 257 -4.44 -1.34 16.22
CA ASP A 257 -3.01 -1.18 15.96
C ASP A 257 -2.71 -0.68 14.53
N MET A 258 -3.55 0.24 14.04
CA MET A 258 -3.32 0.89 12.75
C MET A 258 -2.11 1.82 12.86
N PRO A 259 -1.09 1.70 11.98
CA PRO A 259 0.05 2.60 11.99
C PRO A 259 -0.35 4.01 11.55
N LEU A 260 -0.03 4.99 12.36
CA LEU A 260 -0.16 6.42 12.07
C LEU A 260 1.22 7.06 12.18
N TYR A 261 1.51 8.01 11.31
CA TYR A 261 2.83 8.61 11.20
C TYR A 261 2.87 9.98 11.88
N VAL A 262 3.84 10.17 12.77
CA VAL A 262 4.01 11.39 13.56
C VAL A 262 5.41 11.95 13.40
N ASN A 263 5.54 13.28 13.44
CA ASN A 263 6.85 13.93 13.40
C ASN A 263 7.53 13.85 14.77
N VAL A 264 8.82 13.50 14.79
CA VAL A 264 9.63 13.35 16.02
C VAL A 264 10.55 14.56 16.17
N PRO A 265 10.41 15.39 17.22
CA PRO A 265 11.14 16.67 17.34
C PRO A 265 12.64 16.51 17.60
N ASN A 266 13.04 15.41 18.22
CA ASN A 266 14.35 15.26 18.86
C ASN A 266 15.35 14.39 18.08
N LYS A 267 15.13 14.11 16.77
CA LYS A 267 16.04 13.27 15.98
C LYS A 267 16.32 13.86 14.60
N PRO A 268 17.55 14.20 14.39
CA PRO A 268 18.37 15.14 15.14
C PRO A 268 17.87 16.57 14.99
N PHE A 269 16.97 16.87 14.04
CA PHE A 269 16.49 18.22 13.68
C PHE A 269 14.97 18.27 13.41
N GLY A 270 14.19 17.29 13.90
CA GLY A 270 12.75 17.19 13.64
C GLY A 270 12.39 16.90 12.19
N ASP A 271 13.32 16.29 11.46
CA ASP A 271 13.22 15.94 10.05
C ASP A 271 12.79 14.48 9.80
N ARG A 272 12.50 13.75 10.88
CA ARG A 272 12.12 12.34 10.82
C ARG A 272 10.74 12.11 11.37
N MET A 273 10.15 11.02 10.93
CA MET A 273 8.86 10.56 11.41
C MET A 273 9.01 9.24 12.17
N ASP A 274 8.09 8.98 13.06
CA ASP A 274 7.96 7.70 13.76
C ASP A 274 6.54 7.16 13.56
N VAL A 275 6.33 5.93 13.98
CA VAL A 275 5.04 5.25 13.89
C VAL A 275 4.43 5.16 15.29
N VAL A 276 3.20 5.58 15.42
CA VAL A 276 2.33 5.31 16.55
C VAL A 276 1.18 4.41 16.11
N TYR A 277 0.71 3.58 17.01
CA TYR A 277 -0.35 2.65 16.69
C TYR A 277 -1.61 3.02 17.46
N ASP A 278 -2.76 3.01 16.79
CA ASP A 278 -4.05 3.31 17.41
C ASP A 278 -5.17 2.45 16.82
N GLN A 279 -6.26 2.35 17.55
CA GLN A 279 -7.51 1.85 17.01
C GLN A 279 -8.19 2.97 16.22
N VAL A 280 -8.48 2.70 14.96
CA VAL A 280 -9.14 3.66 14.06
C VAL A 280 -10.44 3.04 13.52
N ASP A 281 -11.55 3.70 13.77
CA ASP A 281 -12.83 3.45 13.12
C ASP A 281 -12.94 4.34 11.88
N VAL A 282 -13.27 3.76 10.74
CA VAL A 282 -13.41 4.49 9.47
C VAL A 282 -14.80 4.22 8.90
N LEU A 283 -15.55 5.29 8.63
CA LEU A 283 -16.70 5.26 7.73
C LEU A 283 -16.24 5.77 6.37
N ASP A 284 -16.47 4.99 5.33
CA ASP A 284 -16.05 5.26 3.96
C ASP A 284 -17.25 5.21 3.03
N LEU A 285 -17.43 6.27 2.24
CA LEU A 285 -18.37 6.33 1.13
C LEU A 285 -17.57 6.48 -0.16
N SER A 286 -17.64 5.48 -1.03
CA SER A 286 -16.94 5.50 -2.31
C SER A 286 -17.89 5.41 -3.50
N GLY A 287 -17.52 6.09 -4.59
CA GLY A 287 -18.21 6.03 -5.87
C GLY A 287 -17.23 5.95 -7.01
N GLU A 288 -17.43 5.02 -7.93
CA GLU A 288 -16.57 4.81 -9.09
C GLU A 288 -17.41 4.76 -10.36
N LEU A 289 -16.90 5.43 -11.41
CA LEU A 289 -17.43 5.40 -12.76
C LEU A 289 -16.36 4.89 -13.71
N ASN A 290 -16.69 3.91 -14.52
CA ASN A 290 -15.82 3.32 -15.51
C ASN A 290 -16.46 3.41 -16.90
N TYR A 291 -15.81 4.15 -17.78
CA TYR A 291 -16.20 4.25 -19.18
C TYR A 291 -15.19 3.55 -20.06
N ARG A 292 -15.65 2.64 -20.91
CA ARG A 292 -14.81 1.95 -21.88
C ARG A 292 -15.52 1.89 -23.22
N ASN A 293 -15.02 2.67 -24.17
CA ASN A 293 -15.50 2.61 -25.54
C ASN A 293 -14.50 1.82 -26.38
N SER A 294 -14.88 0.60 -26.78
CA SER A 294 -14.02 -0.35 -27.47
C SER A 294 -12.67 -0.59 -26.73
N GLU A 295 -11.64 -0.98 -27.44
CA GLU A 295 -10.28 -1.11 -26.87
C GLU A 295 -9.50 0.23 -26.88
N GLN A 296 -10.10 1.30 -27.42
CA GLN A 296 -9.39 2.55 -27.69
C GLN A 296 -9.39 3.50 -26.51
N LEU A 297 -10.55 3.68 -25.85
CA LEU A 297 -10.69 4.67 -24.78
C LEU A 297 -11.18 4.00 -23.50
N SER A 298 -10.41 4.17 -22.42
CA SER A 298 -10.87 3.84 -21.07
C SER A 298 -10.70 5.05 -20.16
N ILE A 299 -11.74 5.35 -19.40
CA ILE A 299 -11.76 6.43 -18.39
C ILE A 299 -12.30 5.82 -17.10
N SER A 300 -11.64 6.12 -15.99
CA SER A 300 -12.08 5.78 -14.64
C SER A 300 -12.04 7.03 -13.77
N ALA A 301 -13.10 7.24 -13.00
CA ALA A 301 -13.16 8.30 -11.99
C ALA A 301 -13.67 7.69 -10.69
N ARG A 302 -12.96 7.96 -9.57
CA ARG A 302 -13.30 7.46 -8.24
C ARG A 302 -13.22 8.58 -7.21
N LEU A 303 -14.26 8.69 -6.40
CA LEU A 303 -14.33 9.56 -5.22
C LEU A 303 -14.48 8.69 -3.98
N ASP A 304 -13.65 8.92 -2.99
CA ASP A 304 -13.73 8.35 -1.65
C ASP A 304 -13.88 9.49 -0.63
N VAL A 305 -14.80 9.33 0.31
CA VAL A 305 -15.04 10.27 1.43
C VAL A 305 -14.96 9.50 2.73
N TYR A 306 -14.10 9.95 3.64
CA TYR A 306 -13.77 9.25 4.87
C TYR A 306 -14.15 10.07 6.11
N THR A 307 -14.63 9.38 7.13
CA THR A 307 -14.74 9.90 8.50
C THR A 307 -13.97 8.97 9.41
N TYR A 308 -13.07 9.53 10.23
CA TYR A 308 -12.20 8.78 11.12
C TYR A 308 -12.56 9.04 12.58
N GLN A 309 -12.43 8.02 13.43
CA GLN A 309 -12.48 8.11 14.88
C GLN A 309 -11.32 7.30 15.44
N THR A 310 -10.44 7.97 16.17
CA THR A 310 -9.28 7.39 16.84
C THR A 310 -9.61 7.13 18.31
N LYS A 311 -8.89 6.22 18.97
CA LYS A 311 -9.12 5.86 20.36
C LYS A 311 -8.20 6.63 21.32
N VAL A 312 -6.94 6.81 20.97
CA VAL A 312 -5.89 7.40 21.79
C VAL A 312 -5.36 8.69 21.18
N GLN A 313 -5.11 8.67 19.86
CA GLN A 313 -4.63 9.83 19.14
C GLN A 313 -5.77 10.85 18.99
N GLU A 314 -5.44 12.14 18.99
CA GLU A 314 -6.43 13.23 18.79
C GLU A 314 -7.00 13.20 17.37
N GLU A 315 -6.17 12.81 16.39
CA GLU A 315 -6.54 12.78 14.98
C GLU A 315 -5.99 11.55 14.27
N ALA A 316 -6.59 11.20 13.15
CA ALA A 316 -6.09 10.19 12.23
C ALA A 316 -4.97 10.78 11.36
N TRP A 317 -3.77 10.87 11.92
CA TRP A 317 -2.64 11.59 11.35
C TRP A 317 -2.31 11.22 9.91
N ASN A 318 -2.23 12.23 9.05
CA ASN A 318 -1.93 12.17 7.62
C ASN A 318 -2.98 11.46 6.75
N LEU A 319 -4.14 11.09 7.30
CA LEU A 319 -5.22 10.48 6.52
C LEU A 319 -6.14 11.56 5.93
N PRO A 320 -6.45 11.51 4.62
CA PRO A 320 -7.27 12.52 3.97
C PRO A 320 -8.76 12.26 4.22
N PRO A 321 -9.59 13.30 4.45
CA PRO A 321 -11.04 13.15 4.59
C PRO A 321 -11.73 12.82 3.25
N TYR A 322 -11.09 13.09 2.12
CA TYR A 322 -11.56 12.69 0.80
C TYR A 322 -10.41 12.59 -0.20
N ALA A 323 -10.59 11.73 -1.18
CA ALA A 323 -9.69 11.53 -2.30
C ALA A 323 -10.50 11.41 -3.59
N LEU A 324 -10.06 12.11 -4.64
CA LEU A 324 -10.60 11.98 -5.98
C LEU A 324 -9.49 11.54 -6.91
N SER A 325 -9.71 10.48 -7.67
CA SER A 325 -8.79 10.00 -8.69
C SER A 325 -9.50 9.92 -10.03
N PHE A 326 -8.77 10.29 -11.06
CA PHE A 326 -9.21 10.22 -12.45
C PHE A 326 -8.08 9.60 -13.27
N MET A 327 -8.42 8.64 -14.10
CA MET A 327 -7.49 7.99 -15.03
C MET A 327 -8.13 7.93 -16.42
N ALA A 328 -7.35 8.26 -17.43
CA ALA A 328 -7.74 8.13 -18.82
C ALA A 328 -6.62 7.49 -19.63
N ARG A 329 -6.97 6.56 -20.47
CA ARG A 329 -6.07 5.91 -21.44
C ARG A 329 -6.71 5.92 -22.80
N TYR A 330 -5.97 6.41 -23.78
CA TYR A 330 -6.39 6.42 -25.17
C TYR A 330 -5.35 5.71 -26.04
N ASP A 331 -5.79 4.64 -26.72
CA ASP A 331 -4.97 3.86 -27.65
C ASP A 331 -5.32 4.26 -29.09
N MET A 332 -4.47 5.03 -29.72
CA MET A 332 -4.64 5.46 -31.10
C MET A 332 -4.03 4.42 -32.05
N ARG A 333 -4.89 3.55 -32.58
CA ARG A 333 -4.54 2.54 -33.61
C ARG A 333 -3.41 1.61 -33.18
N SER A 334 -3.33 1.26 -31.90
CA SER A 334 -2.27 0.44 -31.31
C SER A 334 -0.84 0.95 -31.51
N LYS A 335 -0.67 2.21 -31.93
CA LYS A 335 0.63 2.85 -32.18
C LYS A 335 0.98 3.92 -31.18
N LEU A 336 0.02 4.74 -30.79
CA LEU A 336 0.23 5.83 -29.84
C LEU A 336 -0.72 5.64 -28.67
N ILE A 337 -0.18 5.47 -27.48
CA ILE A 337 -0.94 5.36 -26.25
C ILE A 337 -0.72 6.63 -25.45
N LEU A 338 -1.82 7.29 -25.12
CA LEU A 338 -1.84 8.45 -24.23
C LEU A 338 -2.41 8.02 -22.88
N LYS A 339 -1.79 8.45 -21.80
CA LYS A 339 -2.23 8.23 -20.41
C LYS A 339 -2.32 9.58 -19.72
N ALA A 340 -3.39 9.79 -18.98
CA ALA A 340 -3.55 10.95 -18.11
C ALA A 340 -4.11 10.49 -16.78
N GLU A 341 -3.52 10.99 -15.68
CA GLU A 341 -3.99 10.73 -14.34
C GLU A 341 -4.07 12.05 -13.57
N ALA A 342 -5.10 12.18 -12.75
CA ALA A 342 -5.27 13.27 -11.83
C ALA A 342 -5.64 12.71 -10.46
N GLN A 343 -4.91 13.08 -9.42
CA GLN A 343 -5.18 12.71 -8.04
C GLN A 343 -5.34 13.97 -7.20
N PHE A 344 -6.48 14.10 -6.56
CA PHE A 344 -6.75 15.17 -5.61
C PHE A 344 -6.95 14.56 -4.22
N LEU A 345 -6.22 15.08 -3.23
CA LEU A 345 -6.41 14.75 -1.82
C LEU A 345 -6.82 15.99 -1.03
N GLY A 346 -7.75 15.79 -0.09
CA GLY A 346 -8.18 16.82 0.86
C GLY A 346 -7.10 17.20 1.86
N LYS A 347 -7.39 18.24 2.64
CA LYS A 347 -6.56 18.64 3.80
C LYS A 347 -6.44 17.48 4.78
N ARG A 348 -5.27 17.34 5.40
CA ARG A 348 -4.98 16.24 6.31
C ARG A 348 -4.35 16.76 7.58
N PRO A 349 -4.79 16.28 8.76
CA PRO A 349 -4.13 16.63 10.01
C PRO A 349 -2.76 15.95 10.08
N ALA A 350 -1.72 16.69 10.46
CA ALA A 350 -0.41 16.16 10.75
C ALA A 350 -0.02 16.50 12.18
N TYR A 351 0.68 15.56 12.82
CA TYR A 351 1.21 15.78 14.16
C TYR A 351 2.53 16.54 14.08
N ARG A 352 2.62 17.66 14.79
CA ARG A 352 3.85 18.39 15.05
C ARG A 352 4.20 18.23 16.52
N ALA A 353 5.24 17.53 16.83
CA ALA A 353 5.76 17.54 18.19
C ALA A 353 6.37 18.92 18.52
N GLY A 354 6.20 19.40 19.75
CA GLY A 354 6.76 20.66 20.20
C GLY A 354 8.28 20.70 19.99
N GLY A 355 8.79 21.75 19.37
CA GLY A 355 10.22 21.96 19.13
C GLY A 355 10.99 22.14 20.45
N PRO A 356 12.35 22.13 20.41
CA PRO A 356 13.17 22.50 21.54
C PRO A 356 12.72 23.89 22.03
N MET A 357 12.61 24.04 23.36
CA MET A 357 12.25 25.29 24.03
C MET A 357 12.99 26.46 23.40
N GLU A 358 12.32 27.27 22.59
CA GLU A 358 12.75 28.65 22.47
C GLU A 358 12.54 29.30 23.84
N SER A 359 13.60 29.85 24.38
CA SER A 359 13.84 30.16 25.79
C SER A 359 12.92 31.22 26.44
N SER A 360 11.72 31.51 25.95
CA SER A 360 10.84 32.51 26.52
C SER A 360 9.34 32.43 26.19
N GLY A 361 8.82 31.32 25.66
CA GLY A 361 7.40 31.14 25.38
C GLY A 361 6.77 29.95 26.13
N PRO A 362 5.43 29.92 26.30
CA PRO A 362 4.75 28.73 26.83
C PRO A 362 5.05 27.51 25.96
N VAL A 363 5.40 26.40 26.60
CA VAL A 363 5.64 25.11 25.92
C VAL A 363 4.33 24.65 25.30
N GLU A 364 4.21 24.78 23.98
CA GLU A 364 3.13 24.13 23.23
C GLU A 364 3.46 22.64 23.11
N LEU A 365 2.78 21.81 23.91
CA LEU A 365 3.09 20.39 24.12
C LEU A 365 2.81 19.50 22.91
N SER A 366 1.93 19.86 22.01
CA SER A 366 1.70 19.26 20.70
C SER A 366 0.84 20.18 19.86
N GLN A 367 1.08 20.26 18.56
CA GLN A 367 0.22 21.03 17.68
C GLN A 367 -0.19 20.18 16.49
N GLN A 368 -1.49 20.14 16.29
CA GLN A 368 -2.03 19.75 15.00
C GLN A 368 -1.65 20.83 13.97
N VAL A 369 -1.16 20.38 12.84
CA VAL A 369 -0.89 21.22 11.67
C VAL A 369 -1.69 20.65 10.50
N ASP A 370 -2.42 21.47 9.81
CA ASP A 370 -3.14 21.05 8.61
C ASP A 370 -2.23 21.11 7.39
N LEU A 371 -2.01 19.97 6.76
CA LEU A 371 -1.39 19.90 5.44
C LEU A 371 -2.44 20.23 4.39
N ASP A 372 -2.14 21.19 3.53
CA ASP A 372 -3.03 21.57 2.45
C ASP A 372 -3.38 20.43 1.52
N GLY A 373 -4.58 20.44 0.98
CA GLY A 373 -4.98 19.55 -0.09
C GLY A 373 -4.14 19.82 -1.35
N PHE A 374 -3.99 18.81 -2.19
CA PHE A 374 -3.19 18.93 -3.41
C PHE A 374 -3.82 18.24 -4.61
N LEU A 375 -3.44 18.71 -5.79
CA LEU A 375 -3.71 18.09 -7.07
C LEU A 375 -2.40 17.65 -7.70
N ASP A 376 -2.25 16.36 -7.94
CA ASP A 376 -1.14 15.78 -8.70
C ASP A 376 -1.64 15.35 -10.09
N LEU A 377 -0.91 15.76 -11.12
CA LEU A 377 -1.24 15.49 -12.51
C LEU A 377 -0.10 14.70 -13.16
N TYR A 378 -0.45 13.63 -13.84
CA TYR A 378 0.47 12.81 -14.63
C TYR A 378 0.00 12.74 -16.08
N LEU A 379 0.96 12.83 -17.00
CA LEU A 379 0.77 12.57 -18.42
C LEU A 379 1.85 11.60 -18.91
N GLY A 380 1.42 10.59 -19.67
CA GLY A 380 2.29 9.61 -20.29
C GLY A 380 1.98 9.43 -21.77
N ILE A 381 3.02 9.30 -22.57
CA ILE A 381 2.93 9.03 -24.00
C ILE A 381 3.82 7.82 -24.32
N GLU A 382 3.26 6.80 -24.95
CA GLU A 382 4.00 5.65 -25.46
C GLU A 382 3.81 5.54 -26.96
N TYR A 383 4.91 5.53 -27.71
CA TYR A 383 4.90 5.32 -29.14
C TYR A 383 5.46 3.93 -29.48
N ARG A 384 4.64 3.08 -30.04
CA ARG A 384 5.00 1.73 -30.52
C ARG A 384 5.52 1.82 -31.94
N TYR A 385 6.85 1.90 -32.08
CA TYR A 385 7.50 1.96 -33.40
C TYR A 385 7.22 0.67 -34.20
N ASN A 386 7.35 -0.48 -33.55
CA ASN A 386 6.99 -1.79 -34.11
C ASN A 386 6.57 -2.76 -32.99
N LYS A 387 6.35 -4.05 -33.31
CA LYS A 387 5.94 -5.06 -32.32
C LYS A 387 6.98 -5.35 -31.21
N ARG A 388 8.23 -4.92 -31.42
CA ARG A 388 9.34 -5.19 -30.50
C ARG A 388 9.85 -3.95 -29.77
N LEU A 389 9.69 -2.77 -30.37
CA LEU A 389 10.26 -1.52 -29.84
C LEU A 389 9.15 -0.52 -29.57
N SER A 390 9.07 -0.05 -28.35
CA SER A 390 8.31 1.15 -27.99
C SER A 390 9.17 2.17 -27.23
N LEU A 391 8.83 3.44 -27.39
CA LEU A 391 9.43 4.57 -26.70
C LEU A 391 8.37 5.20 -25.82
N PHE A 392 8.75 5.65 -24.63
CA PHE A 392 7.81 6.34 -23.75
C PHE A 392 8.39 7.62 -23.17
N LEU A 393 7.49 8.53 -22.81
CA LEU A 393 7.77 9.76 -22.09
C LEU A 393 6.67 10.00 -21.07
N ASP A 394 7.06 10.12 -19.81
CA ASP A 394 6.17 10.31 -18.68
C ASP A 394 6.52 11.62 -17.96
N ILE A 395 5.50 12.40 -17.59
CA ILE A 395 5.63 13.63 -16.83
C ILE A 395 4.74 13.49 -15.59
N SER A 396 5.36 13.50 -14.41
CA SER A 396 4.67 13.49 -13.12
C SER A 396 4.67 14.90 -12.51
N ASN A 397 3.68 15.20 -11.67
CA ASN A 397 3.47 16.51 -11.07
C ASN A 397 3.55 17.65 -12.10
N LEU A 398 2.71 17.54 -13.14
CA LEU A 398 2.69 18.49 -14.27
C LEU A 398 2.43 19.94 -13.81
N SER A 399 1.69 20.12 -12.70
CA SER A 399 1.43 21.44 -12.09
C SER A 399 2.68 22.10 -11.48
N ALA A 400 3.77 21.34 -11.33
CA ALA A 400 5.01 21.76 -10.66
C ALA A 400 4.77 22.25 -9.20
N SER A 401 3.69 21.83 -8.58
CA SER A 401 3.32 22.26 -7.23
C SER A 401 4.22 21.59 -6.17
N LYS A 402 4.55 22.34 -5.12
CA LYS A 402 5.27 21.83 -3.94
C LYS A 402 4.25 21.52 -2.85
N TYR A 403 3.54 20.42 -2.95
CA TYR A 403 2.68 19.98 -1.87
C TYR A 403 3.44 19.09 -0.88
N GLU A 404 3.04 19.11 0.38
CA GLU A 404 3.59 18.23 1.40
C GLU A 404 2.80 16.92 1.44
N ARG A 405 3.47 15.81 1.16
CA ARG A 405 2.88 14.49 1.37
C ARG A 405 2.89 14.12 2.86
N TRP A 406 3.94 14.51 3.54
CA TRP A 406 4.16 14.39 4.98
C TRP A 406 4.62 15.74 5.51
N TYR A 407 4.34 16.04 6.76
CA TYR A 407 4.74 17.31 7.37
C TYR A 407 6.23 17.59 7.17
N LYS A 408 6.56 18.76 6.64
CA LYS A 408 7.90 19.22 6.24
C LYS A 408 8.57 18.40 5.11
N HIS A 409 7.86 17.51 4.45
CA HIS A 409 8.39 16.72 3.35
C HIS A 409 7.64 17.02 2.04
N PRO A 410 7.92 18.19 1.42
CA PRO A 410 7.34 18.53 0.12
C PRO A 410 7.85 17.59 -0.95
N VAL A 411 6.98 17.25 -1.90
CA VAL A 411 7.32 16.44 -3.06
C VAL A 411 8.21 17.23 -4.02
N GLN A 412 8.92 16.49 -4.88
CA GLN A 412 9.63 17.10 -6.00
C GLN A 412 8.62 17.76 -6.94
N ARG A 413 9.04 18.86 -7.57
CA ARG A 413 8.29 19.47 -8.66
C ARG A 413 8.20 18.49 -9.84
N SER A 414 7.91 18.96 -11.01
CA SER A 414 7.76 18.11 -12.19
C SER A 414 8.96 17.16 -12.37
N LEU A 415 8.66 15.89 -12.64
CA LEU A 415 9.63 14.86 -12.99
C LEU A 415 9.35 14.39 -14.41
N LEU A 416 10.37 14.40 -15.25
CA LEU A 416 10.35 13.88 -16.61
C LEU A 416 11.11 12.55 -16.66
N LEU A 417 10.46 11.52 -17.15
CA LEU A 417 11.05 10.20 -17.36
C LEU A 417 10.86 9.77 -18.81
N GLY A 418 11.93 9.38 -19.48
CA GLY A 418 11.87 8.82 -20.83
C GLY A 418 12.61 7.50 -20.92
N GLY A 419 12.14 6.63 -21.80
CA GLY A 419 12.77 5.33 -21.98
C GLY A 419 12.29 4.55 -23.20
N ALA A 420 12.84 3.36 -23.35
CA ALA A 420 12.50 2.44 -24.42
C ALA A 420 12.25 1.03 -23.86
N THR A 421 11.30 0.33 -24.45
CA THR A 421 11.04 -1.08 -24.18
C THR A 421 11.32 -1.90 -25.43
N TYR A 422 12.08 -2.97 -25.27
CA TYR A 422 12.38 -3.90 -26.36
C TYR A 422 12.00 -5.34 -26.01
N ALA A 423 11.24 -5.97 -26.88
CA ALA A 423 10.86 -7.38 -26.77
C ALA A 423 11.70 -8.23 -27.73
N PHE A 424 12.35 -9.24 -27.21
CA PHE A 424 13.22 -10.18 -27.94
C PHE A 424 12.44 -11.24 -28.74
#